data_d3542b01f90e5886d603ccafdae6364e
#
_entry.id   d3542b01f90e5886d603ccafdae6364e
#
_cell.length_a   1.000
_cell.length_b   1.000
_cell.length_c   1.000
_cell.angle_alpha   90.00
_cell.angle_beta   90.00
_cell.angle_gamma   90.00
#
_symmetry.space_group_name_H-M   'P 1'
#
loop_
_entity.id
_entity.type
_entity.pdbx_description
1 polymer ?
#
loop_
_entity_poly.entity_id
_entity_poly.type
_entity_poly.pdbx_seq_one_letter_code
_entity_poly.pdbx_strand_id
1 'polypeptide(L)'
;SAASDVYKRQYYDSLLVKATTWGLTHQIAISKMLRCLKEFRIRGVKTNILFLENVLQHPQFTDGSYSTKFVDDNTDLFIFPKTHDRGTKLLNYIADISINGYSNVGVQPKPEFAPLNMPKPFIGKIPDGSKQVLDAHGPAGLAKWVQAQSEVLITDTTFRDAHQSLFATRLRTNDMMKVAAATAGKLPNLFSFECWGGATFDASLRFLKEDPWERLRKFRDGFKNTKLQMLFRGQNILGYR
;
A
#
# COMPACT_ATOMS: atom_id res chain seq x y z
N SER A 1 10.11 4.51 19.55
CA SER A 1 9.80 3.24 20.22
C SER A 1 10.34 2.06 19.40
N ALA A 2 10.73 0.96 20.07
CA ALA A 2 11.28 -0.22 19.40
C ALA A 2 10.33 -0.82 18.35
N ALA A 3 9.02 -0.72 18.55
CA ALA A 3 8.02 -1.13 17.59
C ALA A 3 8.08 -0.31 16.30
N SER A 4 8.35 0.99 16.37
CA SER A 4 8.46 1.84 15.17
C SER A 4 9.73 1.55 14.36
N ASP A 5 10.79 1.04 14.97
CA ASP A 5 12.03 0.71 14.26
C ASP A 5 11.95 -0.59 13.45
N VAL A 6 11.11 -1.52 13.88
CA VAL A 6 10.83 -2.73 13.09
C VAL A 6 10.10 -2.36 11.78
N TYR A 7 9.25 -1.34 11.82
CA TYR A 7 8.50 -0.87 10.65
C TYR A 7 9.30 0.02 9.69
N LYS A 8 10.34 0.71 10.17
CA LYS A 8 11.18 1.58 9.32
C LYS A 8 11.99 0.84 8.27
N ARG A 9 12.14 -0.48 8.39
CA ARG A 9 12.92 -1.32 7.47
C ARG A 9 12.10 -1.92 6.33
N GLN A 10 10.80 -1.71 6.30
CA GLN A 10 9.97 -2.18 5.19
C GLN A 10 9.82 -1.06 4.17
N TYR A 11 10.19 -1.36 2.93
CA TYR A 11 10.14 -0.40 1.83
C TYR A 11 8.72 -0.07 1.38
N TYR A 12 7.73 -0.90 1.77
CA TYR A 12 6.32 -0.80 1.45
C TYR A 12 5.46 -0.78 2.71
N ASP A 13 4.20 -1.13 2.59
CA ASP A 13 3.32 -1.29 3.74
C ASP A 13 3.77 -2.46 4.63
N SER A 14 3.79 -2.23 5.94
CA SER A 14 4.19 -3.23 6.94
C SER A 14 3.08 -4.23 7.26
N LEU A 15 1.85 -3.97 6.86
CA LEU A 15 0.70 -4.81 7.17
C LEU A 15 0.66 -6.02 6.22
N LEU A 16 0.95 -7.21 6.76
CA LEU A 16 0.85 -8.47 6.01
C LEU A 16 -0.55 -9.08 6.09
N VAL A 17 -1.11 -9.14 7.29
CA VAL A 17 -2.39 -9.80 7.56
C VAL A 17 -3.11 -9.06 8.68
N LYS A 18 -4.43 -8.95 8.59
CA LYS A 18 -5.30 -8.54 9.67
C LYS A 18 -6.11 -9.76 10.13
N ALA A 19 -5.74 -10.31 11.29
CA ALA A 19 -6.48 -11.40 11.91
C ALA A 19 -7.54 -10.84 12.86
N THR A 20 -8.74 -11.41 12.83
CA THR A 20 -9.84 -11.06 13.72
C THR A 20 -10.46 -12.32 14.28
N THR A 21 -10.65 -12.37 15.59
CA THR A 21 -11.35 -13.46 16.27
C THR A 21 -12.55 -12.94 17.04
N TRP A 22 -13.57 -13.77 17.14
CA TRP A 22 -14.78 -13.47 17.88
C TRP A 22 -15.02 -14.50 18.97
N GLY A 23 -15.49 -14.05 20.13
CA GLY A 23 -15.86 -14.87 21.26
C GLY A 23 -16.96 -14.22 22.11
N LEU A 24 -17.72 -15.03 22.85
CA LEU A 24 -18.75 -14.55 23.77
C LEU A 24 -18.15 -13.77 24.95
N THR A 25 -16.92 -14.07 25.30
CA THR A 25 -16.16 -13.36 26.34
C THR A 25 -14.80 -12.92 25.81
N HIS A 26 -14.19 -11.96 26.46
CA HIS A 26 -12.84 -11.49 26.15
C HIS A 26 -11.82 -12.64 26.16
N GLN A 27 -11.86 -13.52 27.19
CA GLN A 27 -10.96 -14.66 27.31
C GLN A 27 -11.12 -15.66 26.14
N ILE A 28 -12.36 -15.93 25.70
CA ILE A 28 -12.59 -16.80 24.54
C ILE A 28 -12.01 -16.20 23.26
N ALA A 29 -12.17 -14.88 23.06
CA ALA A 29 -11.60 -14.19 21.93
C ALA A 29 -10.06 -14.21 21.94
N ILE A 30 -9.44 -13.99 23.11
CA ILE A 30 -8.00 -14.09 23.33
C ILE A 30 -7.49 -15.51 23.01
N SER A 31 -8.12 -16.53 23.56
CA SER A 31 -7.71 -17.92 23.36
C SER A 31 -7.75 -18.32 21.89
N LYS A 32 -8.78 -17.89 21.15
CA LYS A 32 -8.88 -18.08 19.71
C LYS A 32 -7.80 -17.34 18.94
N MET A 33 -7.48 -16.10 19.35
CA MET A 33 -6.43 -15.32 18.71
C MET A 33 -5.05 -15.92 18.95
N LEU A 34 -4.74 -16.36 20.17
CA LEU A 34 -3.49 -17.04 20.48
C LEU A 34 -3.31 -18.31 19.63
N ARG A 35 -4.37 -19.09 19.49
CA ARG A 35 -4.36 -20.27 18.61
C ARG A 35 -4.13 -19.87 17.16
N CYS A 36 -4.86 -18.87 16.67
CA CYS A 36 -4.70 -18.35 15.32
C CYS A 36 -3.25 -17.92 15.04
N LEU A 37 -2.65 -17.11 15.93
CA LEU A 37 -1.26 -16.65 15.80
C LEU A 37 -0.26 -17.82 15.79
N LYS A 38 -0.45 -18.84 16.64
CA LYS A 38 0.41 -20.03 16.67
C LYS A 38 0.30 -20.90 15.41
N GLU A 39 -0.81 -20.86 14.70
CA GLU A 39 -1.02 -21.57 13.46
C GLU A 39 -0.42 -20.87 12.23
N PHE A 40 -0.10 -19.57 12.31
CA PHE A 40 0.57 -18.87 11.22
C PHE A 40 1.95 -19.45 10.92
N ARG A 41 2.25 -19.58 9.64
CA ARG A 41 3.55 -20.06 9.13
C ARG A 41 4.12 -19.05 8.13
N ILE A 42 4.63 -17.94 8.65
CA ILE A 42 5.26 -16.88 7.85
C ILE A 42 6.78 -17.04 7.94
N ARG A 43 7.44 -17.13 6.80
CA ARG A 43 8.88 -17.30 6.69
C ARG A 43 9.48 -16.27 5.76
N GLY A 44 10.76 -15.94 5.93
CA GLY A 44 11.49 -15.00 5.10
C GLY A 44 11.37 -13.53 5.54
N VAL A 45 10.39 -13.21 6.39
CA VAL A 45 10.24 -11.87 7.00
C VAL A 45 10.04 -11.98 8.51
N LYS A 46 10.49 -10.97 9.24
CA LYS A 46 10.22 -10.86 10.67
C LYS A 46 8.83 -10.29 10.88
N THR A 47 8.07 -10.92 11.76
CA THR A 47 6.71 -10.51 12.11
C THR A 47 6.63 -10.10 13.58
N ASN A 48 5.54 -9.44 13.96
CA ASN A 48 5.25 -9.09 15.35
C ASN A 48 4.43 -10.16 16.09
N ILE A 49 4.34 -11.39 15.57
CA ILE A 49 3.53 -12.46 16.18
C ILE A 49 3.90 -12.69 17.63
N LEU A 50 5.20 -12.82 17.95
CA LEU A 50 5.64 -13.04 19.34
C LEU A 50 5.27 -11.88 20.28
N PHE A 51 5.36 -10.65 19.80
CA PHE A 51 4.90 -9.49 20.54
C PHE A 51 3.38 -9.57 20.81
N LEU A 52 2.59 -9.93 19.80
CA LEU A 52 1.15 -10.07 19.95
C LEU A 52 0.78 -11.22 20.90
N GLU A 53 1.52 -12.32 20.88
CA GLU A 53 1.34 -13.41 21.84
C GLU A 53 1.64 -12.96 23.28
N ASN A 54 2.71 -12.18 23.51
CA ASN A 54 3.01 -11.61 24.83
C ASN A 54 1.90 -10.65 25.28
N VAL A 55 1.42 -9.76 24.42
CA VAL A 55 0.29 -8.87 24.71
C VAL A 55 -0.95 -9.66 25.14
N LEU A 56 -1.34 -10.68 24.36
CA LEU A 56 -2.55 -11.46 24.60
C LEU A 56 -2.46 -12.31 25.90
N GLN A 57 -1.27 -12.64 26.36
CA GLN A 57 -1.04 -13.42 27.57
C GLN A 57 -0.76 -12.54 28.81
N HIS A 58 -0.58 -11.24 28.63
CA HIS A 58 -0.30 -10.33 29.72
C HIS A 58 -1.52 -10.19 30.65
N PRO A 59 -1.34 -10.26 32.00
CA PRO A 59 -2.46 -10.18 32.95
C PRO A 59 -3.36 -8.98 32.75
N GLN A 60 -2.80 -7.78 32.63
CA GLN A 60 -3.59 -6.56 32.41
C GLN A 60 -4.41 -6.60 31.11
N PHE A 61 -3.94 -7.31 30.08
CA PHE A 61 -4.71 -7.47 28.86
C PHE A 61 -5.82 -8.50 29.00
N THR A 62 -5.55 -9.59 29.72
CA THR A 62 -6.54 -10.68 29.94
C THR A 62 -7.67 -10.27 30.88
N ASP A 63 -7.42 -9.43 31.88
CA ASP A 63 -8.44 -8.93 32.81
C ASP A 63 -9.13 -7.65 32.33
N GLY A 64 -8.60 -7.01 31.26
CA GLY A 64 -9.17 -5.81 30.68
C GLY A 64 -8.77 -4.50 31.39
N SER A 65 -7.77 -4.52 32.29
CA SER A 65 -7.30 -3.34 33.05
C SER A 65 -6.26 -2.48 32.33
N TYR A 66 -5.99 -2.78 31.05
CA TYR A 66 -5.00 -2.03 30.25
C TYR A 66 -5.46 -0.59 29.90
N SER A 67 -4.50 0.29 29.81
CA SER A 67 -4.69 1.70 29.39
C SER A 67 -4.01 1.97 28.05
N THR A 68 -4.12 3.20 27.55
CA THR A 68 -3.41 3.66 26.34
C THR A 68 -1.89 3.62 26.49
N LYS A 69 -1.35 3.58 27.72
CA LYS A 69 0.08 3.48 28.02
C LYS A 69 0.55 2.05 28.20
N PHE A 70 -0.34 1.07 28.09
CA PHE A 70 -0.05 -0.33 28.39
C PHE A 70 1.23 -0.85 27.70
N VAL A 71 1.44 -0.53 26.43
CA VAL A 71 2.62 -0.97 25.66
C VAL A 71 3.89 -0.27 26.13
N ASP A 72 3.80 1.00 26.50
CA ASP A 72 4.95 1.80 26.94
C ASP A 72 5.38 1.43 28.37
N ASP A 73 4.43 1.08 29.22
CA ASP A 73 4.67 0.75 30.62
C ASP A 73 5.18 -0.69 30.83
N ASN A 74 4.97 -1.60 29.87
CA ASN A 74 5.32 -3.02 29.97
C ASN A 74 6.41 -3.41 28.96
N THR A 75 7.67 -3.22 29.35
CA THR A 75 8.84 -3.53 28.51
C THR A 75 9.08 -5.02 28.30
N ASP A 76 8.54 -5.87 29.18
CA ASP A 76 8.58 -7.34 29.08
C ASP A 76 7.83 -7.87 27.85
N LEU A 77 6.87 -7.11 27.31
CA LEU A 77 6.21 -7.44 26.06
C LEU A 77 7.17 -7.60 24.87
N PHE A 78 8.36 -7.03 24.97
CA PHE A 78 9.42 -7.08 23.94
C PHE A 78 10.50 -8.13 24.21
N ILE A 79 10.33 -8.96 25.24
CA ILE A 79 11.23 -10.07 25.54
C ILE A 79 10.78 -11.31 24.77
N PHE A 80 11.58 -11.76 23.82
CA PHE A 80 11.24 -12.90 22.98
C PHE A 80 12.16 -14.09 23.25
N PRO A 81 11.61 -15.32 23.34
CA PRO A 81 12.44 -16.51 23.44
C PRO A 81 13.31 -16.68 22.19
N LYS A 82 14.55 -17.12 22.36
CA LYS A 82 15.43 -17.47 21.25
C LYS A 82 14.88 -18.71 20.56
N THR A 83 14.26 -18.54 19.40
CA THR A 83 13.74 -19.65 18.59
C THR A 83 14.84 -20.21 17.71
N HIS A 84 15.01 -21.53 17.71
CA HIS A 84 15.90 -22.25 16.80
C HIS A 84 15.19 -22.55 15.49
N ASP A 85 14.82 -21.51 14.72
CA ASP A 85 14.18 -21.69 13.43
C ASP A 85 15.20 -22.10 12.34
N ARG A 86 15.39 -23.42 12.23
CA ARG A 86 16.27 -24.02 11.21
C ARG A 86 15.77 -23.75 9.79
N GLY A 87 14.45 -23.68 9.59
CA GLY A 87 13.86 -23.44 8.28
C GLY A 87 14.15 -22.04 7.76
N THR A 88 14.03 -21.01 8.58
CA THR A 88 14.38 -19.64 8.21
C THR A 88 15.88 -19.49 7.96
N LYS A 89 16.73 -20.15 8.77
CA LYS A 89 18.18 -20.17 8.54
C LYS A 89 18.54 -20.78 7.20
N LEU A 90 17.92 -21.90 6.84
CA LEU A 90 18.16 -22.56 5.56
C LEU A 90 17.68 -21.69 4.38
N LEU A 91 16.50 -21.09 4.49
CA LEU A 91 15.97 -20.20 3.45
C LEU A 91 16.85 -18.97 3.27
N ASN A 92 17.30 -18.35 4.36
CA ASN A 92 18.22 -17.21 4.29
C ASN A 92 19.56 -17.61 3.65
N TYR A 93 20.09 -18.78 3.96
CA TYR A 93 21.30 -19.29 3.35
C TYR A 93 21.13 -19.54 1.85
N ILE A 94 20.02 -20.18 1.45
CA ILE A 94 19.72 -20.40 0.03
C ILE A 94 19.55 -19.07 -0.70
N ALA A 95 18.81 -18.11 -0.11
CA ALA A 95 18.61 -16.79 -0.71
C ALA A 95 19.92 -16.02 -0.85
N ASP A 96 20.78 -16.07 0.17
CA ASP A 96 22.09 -15.42 0.15
C ASP A 96 22.98 -15.99 -0.97
N ILE A 97 23.06 -17.32 -1.07
CA ILE A 97 23.80 -17.97 -2.16
C ILE A 97 23.22 -17.65 -3.55
N SER A 98 21.88 -17.61 -3.65
CA SER A 98 21.23 -17.35 -4.94
C SER A 98 21.43 -15.92 -5.42
N ILE A 99 21.53 -14.95 -4.50
CA ILE A 99 21.66 -13.52 -4.82
C ILE A 99 23.12 -13.09 -4.88
N ASN A 100 23.90 -13.48 -3.88
CA ASN A 100 25.27 -13.02 -3.67
C ASN A 100 26.33 -14.01 -4.18
N GLY A 101 25.91 -15.23 -4.56
CA GLY A 101 26.81 -16.30 -4.94
C GLY A 101 27.50 -16.96 -3.73
N TYR A 102 28.17 -18.06 -3.97
CA TYR A 102 28.96 -18.76 -2.97
C TYR A 102 30.38 -18.19 -2.96
N SER A 103 30.89 -17.78 -1.83
CA SER A 103 32.16 -17.07 -1.67
C SER A 103 33.39 -17.82 -2.24
N ASN A 104 33.29 -19.13 -2.42
CA ASN A 104 34.35 -19.97 -2.96
C ASN A 104 34.24 -20.27 -4.46
N VAL A 105 33.18 -19.83 -5.13
CA VAL A 105 32.97 -19.98 -6.57
C VAL A 105 33.11 -18.60 -7.17
N GLY A 106 34.23 -18.29 -7.79
CA GLY A 106 34.63 -16.99 -8.33
C GLY A 106 33.50 -16.00 -8.70
N VAL A 107 33.85 -14.75 -8.94
CA VAL A 107 32.93 -13.64 -9.16
C VAL A 107 31.77 -14.03 -10.08
N GLN A 108 30.60 -14.24 -9.50
CA GLN A 108 29.36 -14.39 -10.27
C GLN A 108 29.09 -13.06 -10.99
N PRO A 109 28.76 -13.08 -12.28
CA PRO A 109 28.35 -11.85 -12.95
C PRO A 109 27.15 -11.24 -12.25
N LYS A 110 27.22 -9.93 -11.96
CA LYS A 110 26.07 -9.22 -11.40
C LYS A 110 24.88 -9.44 -12.33
N PRO A 111 23.68 -9.71 -11.78
CA PRO A 111 22.49 -9.85 -12.61
C PRO A 111 22.31 -8.57 -13.43
N GLU A 112 22.35 -8.68 -14.74
CA GLU A 112 21.99 -7.57 -15.61
C GLU A 112 20.47 -7.44 -15.59
N PHE A 113 20.00 -6.35 -14.98
CA PHE A 113 18.58 -6.01 -15.09
C PHE A 113 18.30 -5.51 -16.51
N ALA A 114 17.31 -6.09 -17.14
CA ALA A 114 16.84 -5.58 -18.42
C ALA A 114 16.50 -4.09 -18.28
N PRO A 115 16.92 -3.23 -19.22
CA PRO A 115 16.58 -1.81 -19.16
C PRO A 115 15.07 -1.63 -19.12
N LEU A 116 14.61 -0.68 -18.30
CA LEU A 116 13.20 -0.35 -18.20
C LEU A 116 12.65 -0.02 -19.59
N ASN A 117 11.70 -0.84 -20.03
CA ASN A 117 11.02 -0.60 -21.31
C ASN A 117 9.96 0.49 -21.10
N MET A 118 10.35 1.75 -21.30
CA MET A 118 9.42 2.86 -21.21
C MET A 118 8.34 2.76 -22.29
N PRO A 119 7.06 3.01 -21.94
CA PRO A 119 6.01 3.00 -22.94
C PRO A 119 6.29 4.05 -24.01
N LYS A 120 6.20 3.64 -25.29
CA LYS A 120 6.35 4.58 -26.39
C LYS A 120 5.32 5.69 -26.27
N PRO A 121 5.70 6.95 -26.53
CA PRO A 121 4.76 8.06 -26.55
C PRO A 121 3.56 7.74 -27.43
N PHE A 122 2.38 8.17 -27.03
CA PHE A 122 1.21 8.09 -27.90
C PHE A 122 1.32 9.18 -28.95
N ILE A 123 1.31 8.79 -30.22
CA ILE A 123 1.36 9.70 -31.37
C ILE A 123 -0.03 9.72 -31.99
N GLY A 124 -0.70 10.88 -31.97
CA GLY A 124 -2.01 11.06 -32.55
C GLY A 124 -2.97 11.84 -31.66
N LYS A 125 -4.19 12.02 -32.13
CA LYS A 125 -5.27 12.64 -31.34
C LYS A 125 -5.70 11.65 -30.25
N ILE A 126 -5.68 12.11 -29.00
CA ILE A 126 -6.20 11.32 -27.88
C ILE A 126 -7.70 11.08 -28.11
N PRO A 127 -8.17 9.82 -28.11
CA PRO A 127 -9.60 9.52 -28.30
C PRO A 127 -10.47 10.12 -27.20
N ASP A 128 -11.72 10.42 -27.52
CA ASP A 128 -12.70 10.83 -26.52
C ASP A 128 -12.94 9.72 -25.48
N GLY A 129 -13.24 10.10 -24.26
CA GLY A 129 -13.43 9.18 -23.14
C GLY A 129 -14.48 9.66 -22.15
N SER A 130 -14.45 9.14 -20.96
CA SER A 130 -15.45 9.41 -19.91
C SER A 130 -15.55 10.88 -19.50
N LYS A 131 -14.50 11.66 -19.72
CA LYS A 131 -14.50 13.11 -19.45
C LYS A 131 -15.43 13.84 -20.41
N GLN A 132 -15.41 13.51 -21.70
CA GLN A 132 -16.29 14.11 -22.71
C GLN A 132 -17.76 13.78 -22.45
N VAL A 133 -18.06 12.58 -21.96
CA VAL A 133 -19.42 12.22 -21.52
C VAL A 133 -19.88 13.13 -20.37
N LEU A 134 -19.03 13.37 -19.39
CA LEU A 134 -19.33 14.27 -18.28
C LEU A 134 -19.54 15.72 -18.77
N ASP A 135 -18.68 16.20 -19.66
CA ASP A 135 -18.74 17.58 -20.17
C ASP A 135 -19.98 17.82 -21.02
N ALA A 136 -20.38 16.83 -21.82
CA ALA A 136 -21.54 16.95 -22.70
C ALA A 136 -22.87 16.81 -21.95
N HIS A 137 -22.95 15.98 -20.91
CA HIS A 137 -24.22 15.59 -20.29
C HIS A 137 -24.32 15.96 -18.81
N GLY A 138 -23.27 16.53 -18.23
CA GLY A 138 -23.21 16.88 -16.81
C GLY A 138 -23.24 15.66 -15.87
N PRO A 139 -23.26 15.89 -14.54
CA PRO A 139 -23.23 14.80 -13.55
C PRO A 139 -24.43 13.84 -13.64
N ALA A 140 -25.64 14.38 -13.85
CA ALA A 140 -26.84 13.56 -13.95
C ALA A 140 -26.86 12.70 -15.22
N GLY A 141 -26.38 13.25 -16.35
CA GLY A 141 -26.23 12.51 -17.59
C GLY A 141 -25.16 11.42 -17.50
N LEU A 142 -24.04 11.71 -16.83
CA LEU A 142 -23.01 10.72 -16.56
C LEU A 142 -23.56 9.57 -15.70
N ALA A 143 -24.36 9.85 -14.66
CA ALA A 143 -24.96 8.82 -13.82
C ALA A 143 -25.86 7.88 -14.65
N LYS A 144 -26.70 8.45 -15.53
CA LYS A 144 -27.53 7.66 -16.46
C LYS A 144 -26.69 6.84 -17.42
N TRP A 145 -25.62 7.43 -17.95
CA TRP A 145 -24.70 6.74 -18.85
C TRP A 145 -24.02 5.54 -18.13
N VAL A 146 -23.60 5.70 -16.88
CA VAL A 146 -23.02 4.59 -16.06
C VAL A 146 -24.05 3.47 -15.88
N GLN A 147 -25.31 3.80 -15.54
CA GLN A 147 -26.37 2.81 -15.35
C GLN A 147 -26.72 2.04 -16.64
N ALA A 148 -26.52 2.65 -17.79
CA ALA A 148 -26.78 2.05 -19.08
C ALA A 148 -25.65 1.15 -19.60
N GLN A 149 -24.51 1.10 -18.93
CA GLN A 149 -23.38 0.26 -19.35
C GLN A 149 -23.66 -1.22 -19.05
N SER A 150 -23.40 -2.06 -20.04
CA SER A 150 -23.44 -3.52 -19.91
C SER A 150 -22.06 -4.10 -19.56
N GLU A 151 -20.99 -3.35 -19.81
CA GLU A 151 -19.62 -3.75 -19.55
C GLU A 151 -19.10 -3.20 -18.23
N VAL A 152 -18.09 -3.87 -17.65
CA VAL A 152 -17.44 -3.42 -16.42
C VAL A 152 -16.65 -2.15 -16.70
N LEU A 153 -16.93 -1.11 -15.93
CA LEU A 153 -16.18 0.14 -15.96
C LEU A 153 -14.95 0.05 -15.07
N ILE A 154 -13.79 0.37 -15.62
CA ILE A 154 -12.50 0.23 -14.95
C ILE A 154 -11.99 1.59 -14.47
N THR A 155 -11.64 1.67 -13.19
CA THR A 155 -10.90 2.80 -12.60
C THR A 155 -9.44 2.39 -12.41
N ASP A 156 -8.52 3.20 -12.93
CA ASP A 156 -7.09 3.02 -12.69
C ASP A 156 -6.68 3.76 -11.41
N THR A 157 -6.07 3.06 -10.47
CA THR A 157 -5.62 3.62 -9.18
C THR A 157 -4.11 3.74 -9.08
N THR A 158 -3.38 3.58 -10.18
CA THR A 158 -1.91 3.54 -10.21
C THR A 158 -1.26 4.75 -9.54
N PHE A 159 -1.77 5.97 -9.80
CA PHE A 159 -1.15 7.19 -9.27
C PHE A 159 -1.69 7.62 -7.90
N ARG A 160 -2.62 6.89 -7.32
CA ARG A 160 -3.07 7.12 -5.94
C ARG A 160 -2.77 5.91 -5.05
N ASP A 161 -3.49 4.79 -5.22
CA ASP A 161 -3.38 3.66 -4.27
C ASP A 161 -2.10 2.86 -4.46
N ALA A 162 -1.78 2.45 -5.66
CA ALA A 162 -0.53 1.75 -5.94
C ALA A 162 0.68 2.63 -5.62
N HIS A 163 0.65 3.90 -5.99
CA HIS A 163 1.68 4.87 -5.63
C HIS A 163 1.83 5.02 -4.11
N GLN A 164 0.72 5.10 -3.38
CA GLN A 164 0.72 5.18 -1.92
C GLN A 164 1.28 3.90 -1.29
N SER A 165 0.84 2.74 -1.74
CA SER A 165 1.18 1.44 -1.15
C SER A 165 2.59 0.99 -1.51
N LEU A 166 3.04 1.23 -2.75
CA LEU A 166 4.33 0.74 -3.24
C LEU A 166 5.49 1.74 -3.04
N PHE A 167 5.21 3.04 -3.09
CA PHE A 167 6.23 4.09 -3.02
C PHE A 167 6.04 5.04 -1.83
N ALA A 168 5.20 4.70 -0.87
CA ALA A 168 4.87 5.54 0.28
C ALA A 168 4.54 6.99 -0.15
N THR A 169 3.87 7.16 -1.29
CA THR A 169 3.50 8.45 -1.90
C THR A 169 4.70 9.33 -2.26
N ARG A 170 5.86 8.74 -2.55
CA ARG A 170 7.13 9.48 -2.79
C ARG A 170 7.48 9.70 -4.26
N LEU A 171 6.68 9.21 -5.21
CA LEU A 171 6.93 9.44 -6.63
C LEU A 171 6.64 10.90 -7.00
N ARG A 172 7.56 11.52 -7.73
CA ARG A 172 7.44 12.92 -8.15
C ARG A 172 6.44 13.08 -9.30
N THR A 173 5.77 14.22 -9.33
CA THR A 173 4.83 14.56 -10.39
C THR A 173 5.44 14.44 -11.79
N ASN A 174 6.68 14.91 -11.96
CA ASN A 174 7.37 14.83 -13.24
C ASN A 174 7.53 13.39 -13.75
N ASP A 175 7.79 12.43 -12.87
CA ASP A 175 7.94 11.03 -13.25
C ASP A 175 6.60 10.39 -13.61
N MET A 176 5.53 10.75 -12.92
CA MET A 176 4.18 10.33 -13.27
C MET A 176 3.74 10.87 -14.64
N MET A 177 4.08 12.10 -14.94
CA MET A 177 3.71 12.75 -16.21
C MET A 177 4.39 12.14 -17.43
N LYS A 178 5.54 11.48 -17.26
CA LYS A 178 6.23 10.77 -18.37
C LYS A 178 5.36 9.68 -19.00
N VAL A 179 4.46 9.07 -18.25
CA VAL A 179 3.58 7.98 -18.73
C VAL A 179 2.12 8.45 -18.96
N ALA A 180 1.74 9.62 -18.51
CA ALA A 180 0.37 10.12 -18.53
C ALA A 180 -0.23 10.15 -19.96
N ALA A 181 0.49 10.72 -20.93
CA ALA A 181 0.02 10.82 -22.30
C ALA A 181 -0.12 9.45 -22.97
N ALA A 182 0.82 8.53 -22.69
CA ALA A 182 0.74 7.16 -23.17
C ALA A 182 -0.49 6.42 -22.58
N THR A 183 -0.75 6.60 -21.30
CA THR A 183 -1.92 6.02 -20.62
C THR A 183 -3.22 6.57 -21.20
N ALA A 184 -3.36 7.89 -21.30
CA ALA A 184 -4.55 8.53 -21.86
C ALA A 184 -4.88 8.10 -23.29
N GLY A 185 -3.84 7.94 -24.12
CA GLY A 185 -4.01 7.54 -25.52
C GLY A 185 -4.27 6.05 -25.73
N LYS A 186 -3.64 5.19 -24.91
CA LYS A 186 -3.76 3.73 -25.05
C LYS A 186 -4.91 3.12 -24.29
N LEU A 187 -5.40 3.80 -23.25
CA LEU A 187 -6.49 3.35 -22.41
C LEU A 187 -7.66 4.37 -22.40
N PRO A 188 -8.22 4.71 -23.57
CA PRO A 188 -9.29 5.72 -23.65
C PRO A 188 -10.58 5.28 -22.97
N ASN A 189 -10.78 3.97 -22.79
CA ASN A 189 -11.99 3.38 -22.18
C ASN A 189 -11.96 3.37 -20.64
N LEU A 190 -10.92 3.93 -20.02
CA LEU A 190 -10.92 4.06 -18.56
C LEU A 190 -12.09 4.94 -18.11
N PHE A 191 -12.87 4.44 -17.15
CA PHE A 191 -13.95 5.20 -16.54
C PHE A 191 -13.43 6.39 -15.75
N SER A 192 -12.37 6.17 -14.93
CA SER A 192 -11.72 7.22 -14.18
C SER A 192 -10.29 6.87 -13.88
N PHE A 193 -9.53 7.90 -13.56
CA PHE A 193 -8.14 7.81 -13.14
C PHE A 193 -7.98 8.40 -11.74
N GLU A 194 -7.71 7.55 -10.76
CA GLU A 194 -7.56 7.99 -9.38
C GLU A 194 -6.14 8.49 -9.15
N CYS A 195 -6.01 9.77 -8.84
CA CYS A 195 -4.70 10.42 -8.72
C CYS A 195 -4.56 11.29 -7.47
N TRP A 196 -5.58 11.34 -6.62
CA TRP A 196 -5.64 12.27 -5.51
C TRP A 196 -6.23 11.65 -4.25
N GLY A 197 -5.77 12.15 -3.10
CA GLY A 197 -6.26 11.78 -1.77
C GLY A 197 -5.50 12.55 -0.69
N GLY A 198 -5.90 12.43 0.56
CA GLY A 198 -5.27 13.12 1.69
C GLY A 198 -3.77 12.82 1.81
N ALA A 199 -3.37 11.57 1.65
CA ALA A 199 -1.95 11.18 1.70
C ALA A 199 -1.15 11.77 0.53
N THR A 200 -1.73 11.88 -0.66
CA THR A 200 -1.09 12.53 -1.82
C THR A 200 -0.85 14.01 -1.56
N PHE A 201 -1.85 14.69 -1.00
CA PHE A 201 -1.75 16.11 -0.63
C PHE A 201 -0.64 16.31 0.41
N ASP A 202 -0.70 15.60 1.54
CA ASP A 202 0.26 15.71 2.63
C ASP A 202 1.69 15.38 2.19
N ALA A 203 1.89 14.27 1.47
CA ALA A 203 3.21 13.85 1.03
C ALA A 203 3.83 14.80 0.00
N SER A 204 3.04 15.39 -0.87
CA SER A 204 3.52 16.39 -1.83
C SER A 204 4.14 17.58 -1.13
N LEU A 205 3.47 18.14 -0.12
CA LEU A 205 3.97 19.28 0.66
C LEU A 205 5.14 18.88 1.57
N ARG A 206 4.95 17.84 2.37
CA ARG A 206 5.86 17.49 3.48
C ARG A 206 7.17 16.90 2.99
N PHE A 207 7.14 16.02 2.00
CA PHE A 207 8.31 15.24 1.60
C PHE A 207 8.86 15.59 0.22
N LEU A 208 7.98 15.86 -0.74
CA LEU A 208 8.42 16.14 -2.11
C LEU A 208 8.66 17.61 -2.36
N LYS A 209 8.16 18.49 -1.51
CA LYS A 209 8.18 19.94 -1.67
C LYS A 209 7.59 20.36 -3.02
N GLU A 210 6.50 19.70 -3.41
CA GLU A 210 5.72 19.99 -4.60
C GLU A 210 4.36 20.57 -4.20
N ASP A 211 3.87 21.54 -5.01
CA ASP A 211 2.49 22.02 -4.86
C ASP A 211 1.51 20.92 -5.31
N PRO A 212 0.65 20.40 -4.40
CA PRO A 212 -0.30 19.37 -4.75
C PRO A 212 -1.35 19.84 -5.77
N TRP A 213 -1.74 21.11 -5.76
CA TRP A 213 -2.69 21.66 -6.72
C TRP A 213 -2.09 21.77 -8.12
N GLU A 214 -0.80 22.12 -8.21
CA GLU A 214 -0.06 22.10 -9.48
C GLU A 214 0.04 20.66 -10.02
N ARG A 215 0.27 19.68 -9.17
CA ARG A 215 0.20 18.25 -9.54
C ARG A 215 -1.15 17.90 -10.16
N LEU A 216 -2.25 18.31 -9.53
CA LEU A 216 -3.61 18.05 -10.03
C LEU A 216 -3.86 18.70 -11.40
N ARG A 217 -3.40 19.93 -11.60
CA ARG A 217 -3.50 20.62 -12.90
C ARG A 217 -2.72 19.87 -13.98
N LYS A 218 -1.50 19.43 -13.69
CA LYS A 218 -0.69 18.63 -14.63
C LYS A 218 -1.36 17.30 -14.98
N PHE A 219 -1.98 16.63 -14.01
CA PHE A 219 -2.79 15.45 -14.33
C PHE A 219 -3.96 15.78 -15.24
N ARG A 220 -4.67 16.88 -14.98
CA ARG A 220 -5.78 17.30 -15.85
C ARG A 220 -5.31 17.58 -17.28
N ASP A 221 -4.15 18.18 -17.44
CA ASP A 221 -3.56 18.46 -18.75
C ASP A 221 -3.11 17.17 -19.46
N GLY A 222 -2.59 16.20 -18.71
CA GLY A 222 -2.17 14.90 -19.25
C GLY A 222 -3.31 13.96 -19.60
N PHE A 223 -4.43 14.01 -18.87
CA PHE A 223 -5.59 13.13 -19.01
C PHE A 223 -6.82 13.91 -19.48
N LYS A 224 -6.78 14.43 -20.70
CA LYS A 224 -7.86 15.26 -21.26
C LYS A 224 -9.17 14.51 -21.50
N ASN A 225 -9.10 13.20 -21.68
CA ASN A 225 -10.22 12.32 -22.04
C ASN A 225 -10.79 11.50 -20.88
N THR A 226 -10.04 11.36 -19.78
CA THR A 226 -10.46 10.53 -18.64
C THR A 226 -10.81 11.40 -17.44
N LYS A 227 -11.84 11.05 -16.71
CA LYS A 227 -12.18 11.73 -15.44
C LYS A 227 -11.11 11.47 -14.41
N LEU A 228 -10.71 12.50 -13.68
CA LEU A 228 -9.88 12.36 -12.49
C LEU A 228 -10.76 12.05 -11.28
N GLN A 229 -10.27 11.14 -10.45
CA GLN A 229 -10.96 10.70 -9.24
C GLN A 229 -10.10 11.00 -8.01
N MET A 230 -10.76 11.42 -6.96
CA MET A 230 -10.19 11.61 -5.62
C MET A 230 -10.74 10.53 -4.69
N LEU A 231 -9.86 9.92 -3.88
CA LEU A 231 -10.29 9.14 -2.74
C LEU A 231 -10.69 10.08 -1.59
N PHE A 232 -11.92 9.93 -1.13
CA PHE A 232 -12.44 10.58 0.06
C PHE A 232 -12.85 9.53 1.09
N ARG A 233 -12.25 9.59 2.27
CA ARG A 233 -12.61 8.70 3.38
C ARG A 233 -13.59 9.42 4.31
N GLY A 234 -14.77 8.86 4.50
CA GLY A 234 -15.76 9.42 5.42
C GLY A 234 -15.24 9.56 6.86
N GLN A 235 -14.38 8.66 7.30
CA GLN A 235 -13.72 8.74 8.61
C GLN A 235 -12.86 9.99 8.82
N ASN A 236 -12.33 10.59 7.75
CA ASN A 236 -11.53 11.80 7.87
C ASN A 236 -12.33 13.00 8.38
N ILE A 237 -13.65 13.01 8.18
CA ILE A 237 -14.56 14.05 8.70
C ILE A 237 -14.68 13.96 10.22
N LEU A 238 -14.59 12.75 10.78
CA LEU A 238 -14.76 12.50 12.22
C LEU A 238 -13.44 12.38 12.97
N GLY A 239 -12.36 12.01 12.30
CA GLY A 239 -11.08 11.66 12.91
C GLY A 239 -10.00 12.74 12.89
N TYR A 240 -10.14 13.77 12.06
CA TYR A 240 -9.19 14.89 11.97
C TYR A 240 -9.91 16.19 12.30
N ARG A 241 -9.42 16.81 13.38
CA ARG A 241 -9.85 18.17 13.77
C ARG A 241 -9.09 19.23 13.00
#